data_6920dac2adc7f962baf3a0215565838c
#
_entry.id   6920dac2adc7f962baf3a0215565838c
#
_cell.length_a   1.000
_cell.length_b   1.000
_cell.length_c   1.000
_cell.angle_alpha   90.00
_cell.angle_beta   90.00
_cell.angle_gamma   90.00
#
_symmetry.space_group_name_H-M   'P 1'
#
loop_
_entity.id
_entity.type
_entity.pdbx_description
1 polymer ?
#
loop_
_entity_poly.entity_id
_entity_poly.type
_entity_poly.pdbx_seq_one_letter_code
_entity_poly.pdbx_strand_id
1 'polypeptide(L)'
;MAGRRVVVVGSLNVDLVVRCARLPRPGETVAGLEYDQQPGGKGLNQAVAARRAGAGVAIVGRIGEDPFGGQLRLLLAGLGIGQQDLAADPAGTGVALIEVETSGENRIVVVPRANGTLGPEQVAAAGAAIRAGDVLLLQGEVPLPASVRAAEIARAAGRTVVFNPAPAPPPGPHLDRLLGLSSWLLPNESELAALTGRADPGAAATDLRGRTGGPVLATLGERGALLVAEAGSAPLVFPSHAVAVVDTVGAGDAFAGAFAASLAAGAAAGEAVAFAVAAGALACTRPGAATAMPTGAEVAALLRAR
;
A
#
# COMPACT_ATOMS: atom_id res chain seq x y z
N MET A 1 22.39 15.01 -8.20
CA MET A 1 21.68 14.74 -6.94
C MET A 1 21.15 13.32 -7.01
N ALA A 2 21.58 12.40 -6.13
CA ALA A 2 21.02 11.06 -6.05
C ALA A 2 19.51 11.22 -5.75
N GLY A 3 18.67 10.71 -6.64
CA GLY A 3 17.24 10.99 -6.58
C GLY A 3 16.58 10.22 -5.44
N ARG A 4 15.75 10.90 -4.69
CA ARG A 4 14.78 10.46 -3.70
C ARG A 4 14.02 9.23 -4.21
N ARG A 5 14.43 8.02 -3.82
CA ARG A 5 13.97 6.78 -4.45
C ARG A 5 13.22 5.88 -3.50
N VAL A 6 12.01 5.50 -3.89
CA VAL A 6 11.20 4.47 -3.24
C VAL A 6 11.29 3.18 -4.06
N VAL A 7 11.57 2.06 -3.41
CA VAL A 7 11.45 0.74 -4.01
C VAL A 7 10.25 0.03 -3.37
N VAL A 8 9.34 -0.43 -4.20
CA VAL A 8 8.16 -1.17 -3.76
C VAL A 8 8.37 -2.65 -4.05
N VAL A 9 8.27 -3.50 -3.04
CA VAL A 9 8.16 -4.96 -3.23
C VAL A 9 6.74 -5.35 -2.90
N GLY A 10 5.94 -5.74 -3.91
CA GLY A 10 4.51 -5.92 -3.69
C GLY A 10 3.74 -6.45 -4.89
N SER A 11 2.44 -6.46 -4.72
CA SER A 11 1.44 -7.01 -5.63
C SER A 11 1.11 -6.08 -6.80
N LEU A 12 0.74 -6.72 -7.92
CA LEU A 12 0.13 -6.07 -9.07
C LEU A 12 -1.09 -6.89 -9.49
N ASN A 13 -2.26 -6.27 -9.51
CA ASN A 13 -3.52 -6.90 -9.89
C ASN A 13 -4.20 -6.13 -11.02
N VAL A 14 -5.15 -6.80 -11.68
CA VAL A 14 -6.24 -6.14 -12.39
C VAL A 14 -7.52 -6.38 -11.59
N ASP A 15 -8.20 -5.29 -11.24
CA ASP A 15 -9.45 -5.32 -10.53
C ASP A 15 -10.58 -5.37 -11.56
N LEU A 16 -11.37 -6.46 -11.53
CA LEU A 16 -12.53 -6.70 -12.41
C LEU A 16 -13.77 -6.33 -11.60
N VAL A 17 -14.32 -5.15 -11.90
CA VAL A 17 -15.41 -4.56 -11.13
C VAL A 17 -16.72 -4.77 -11.86
N VAL A 18 -17.68 -5.40 -11.21
CA VAL A 18 -19.07 -5.54 -11.70
C VAL A 18 -19.99 -4.79 -10.76
N ARG A 19 -20.77 -3.86 -11.30
CA ARG A 19 -21.84 -3.21 -10.57
C ARG A 19 -23.16 -3.93 -10.81
N CYS A 20 -23.94 -4.14 -9.75
CA CYS A 20 -25.23 -4.80 -9.82
C CYS A 20 -26.26 -4.07 -8.93
N ALA A 21 -27.54 -4.29 -9.20
CA ALA A 21 -28.62 -3.71 -8.39
C ALA A 21 -28.59 -4.26 -6.96
N ARG A 22 -28.22 -5.53 -6.80
CA ARG A 22 -27.99 -6.22 -5.54
C ARG A 22 -26.98 -7.36 -5.72
N LEU A 23 -26.31 -7.72 -4.66
CA LEU A 23 -25.38 -8.87 -4.66
C LEU A 23 -26.15 -10.19 -4.79
N PRO A 24 -25.64 -11.18 -5.58
CA PRO A 24 -26.25 -12.49 -5.71
C PRO A 24 -26.19 -13.27 -4.40
N ARG A 25 -27.26 -14.03 -4.11
CA ARG A 25 -27.25 -15.05 -3.05
C ARG A 25 -26.62 -16.35 -3.56
N PRO A 26 -26.21 -17.27 -2.68
CA PRO A 26 -25.72 -18.56 -3.10
C PRO A 26 -26.70 -19.27 -4.06
N GLY A 27 -26.18 -19.70 -5.23
CA GLY A 27 -26.97 -20.35 -6.29
C GLY A 27 -27.79 -19.41 -7.18
N GLU A 28 -27.67 -18.09 -7.01
CA GLU A 28 -28.44 -17.11 -7.78
C GLU A 28 -27.59 -16.53 -8.92
N THR A 29 -28.28 -16.21 -10.03
CA THR A 29 -27.71 -15.40 -11.13
C THR A 29 -28.41 -14.06 -11.17
N VAL A 30 -27.65 -12.96 -11.16
CA VAL A 30 -28.16 -11.60 -11.32
C VAL A 30 -27.56 -10.95 -12.57
N ALA A 31 -28.28 -10.03 -13.18
CA ALA A 31 -27.75 -9.22 -14.26
C ALA A 31 -26.86 -8.11 -13.71
N GLY A 32 -25.64 -7.96 -14.24
CA GLY A 32 -24.78 -6.81 -13.99
C GLY A 32 -25.30 -5.55 -14.70
N LEU A 33 -25.03 -4.39 -14.15
CA LEU A 33 -25.37 -3.07 -14.72
C LEU A 33 -24.18 -2.50 -15.50
N GLU A 34 -22.98 -2.65 -14.96
CA GLU A 34 -21.74 -2.11 -15.52
C GLU A 34 -20.59 -3.08 -15.26
N TYR A 35 -19.58 -3.05 -16.14
CA TYR A 35 -18.34 -3.76 -16.00
C TYR A 35 -17.18 -2.84 -16.28
N ASP A 36 -16.14 -2.89 -15.43
CA ASP A 36 -14.92 -2.11 -15.60
C ASP A 36 -13.68 -2.93 -15.25
N GLN A 37 -12.55 -2.56 -15.83
CA GLN A 37 -11.23 -3.12 -15.52
C GLN A 37 -10.32 -1.99 -15.05
N GLN A 38 -9.78 -2.12 -13.85
CA GLN A 38 -8.92 -1.11 -13.26
C GLN A 38 -7.57 -1.71 -12.86
N PRO A 39 -6.47 -0.94 -12.98
CA PRO A 39 -5.21 -1.34 -12.39
C PRO A 39 -5.34 -1.32 -10.86
N GLY A 40 -4.91 -2.40 -10.21
CA GLY A 40 -5.03 -2.60 -8.79
C GLY A 40 -3.84 -3.35 -8.19
N GLY A 41 -4.02 -3.79 -6.94
CA GLY A 41 -2.97 -4.34 -6.11
C GLY A 41 -2.23 -3.27 -5.31
N LYS A 42 -2.07 -3.53 -4.01
CA LYS A 42 -1.50 -2.53 -3.08
C LYS A 42 -0.09 -2.11 -3.47
N GLY A 43 0.73 -3.05 -3.98
CA GLY A 43 2.07 -2.72 -4.46
C GLY A 43 2.04 -1.72 -5.61
N LEU A 44 1.19 -1.95 -6.62
CA LEU A 44 1.02 -1.01 -7.74
C LEU A 44 0.46 0.34 -7.27
N ASN A 45 -0.61 0.33 -6.48
CA ASN A 45 -1.26 1.54 -6.00
C ASN A 45 -0.28 2.44 -5.22
N GLN A 46 0.48 1.86 -4.30
CA GLN A 46 1.47 2.57 -3.50
C GLN A 46 2.66 3.06 -4.34
N ALA A 47 3.07 2.30 -5.37
CA ALA A 47 4.09 2.73 -6.31
C ALA A 47 3.62 3.95 -7.12
N VAL A 48 2.37 3.94 -7.60
CA VAL A 48 1.76 5.07 -8.30
C VAL A 48 1.64 6.28 -7.37
N ALA A 49 1.19 6.09 -6.14
CA ALA A 49 1.08 7.15 -5.14
C ALA A 49 2.44 7.80 -4.85
N ALA A 50 3.48 6.99 -4.60
CA ALA A 50 4.83 7.49 -4.37
C ALA A 50 5.39 8.25 -5.59
N ARG A 51 5.13 7.75 -6.80
CA ARG A 51 5.55 8.38 -8.05
C ARG A 51 4.87 9.74 -8.26
N ARG A 52 3.55 9.81 -8.05
CA ARG A 52 2.78 11.05 -8.14
C ARG A 52 3.14 12.06 -7.05
N ALA A 53 3.56 11.59 -5.87
CA ALA A 53 4.10 12.41 -4.80
C ALA A 53 5.50 12.97 -5.10
N GLY A 54 6.14 12.57 -6.23
CA GLY A 54 7.38 13.15 -6.71
C GLY A 54 8.64 12.29 -6.47
N ALA A 55 8.52 11.06 -5.97
CA ALA A 55 9.65 10.16 -5.82
C ALA A 55 10.04 9.49 -7.15
N GLY A 56 11.32 9.13 -7.32
CA GLY A 56 11.72 8.11 -8.24
C GLY A 56 11.28 6.75 -7.72
N VAL A 57 10.62 5.92 -8.53
CA VAL A 57 10.03 4.65 -8.06
C VAL A 57 10.50 3.49 -8.91
N ALA A 58 10.83 2.36 -8.28
CA ALA A 58 10.96 1.06 -8.92
C ALA A 58 10.08 0.04 -8.21
N ILE A 59 9.55 -0.93 -8.96
CA ILE A 59 8.74 -2.01 -8.43
C ILE A 59 9.45 -3.36 -8.65
N VAL A 60 9.43 -4.18 -7.60
CA VAL A 60 9.89 -5.58 -7.59
C VAL A 60 8.67 -6.45 -7.34
N GLY A 61 8.42 -7.41 -8.20
CA GLY A 61 7.23 -8.25 -8.10
C GLY A 61 7.16 -9.27 -9.22
N ARG A 62 6.00 -9.89 -9.36
CA ARG A 62 5.72 -10.83 -10.45
C ARG A 62 4.42 -10.48 -11.16
N ILE A 63 4.37 -10.75 -12.46
CA ILE A 63 3.24 -10.41 -13.33
C ILE A 63 3.11 -11.47 -14.42
N GLY A 64 1.92 -11.71 -14.92
CA GLY A 64 1.70 -12.66 -16.01
C GLY A 64 2.21 -12.17 -17.37
N GLU A 65 2.51 -13.14 -18.26
CA GLU A 65 2.68 -12.91 -19.70
C GLU A 65 1.30 -12.96 -20.40
N ASP A 66 0.34 -12.23 -19.86
CA ASP A 66 -1.04 -12.16 -20.31
C ASP A 66 -1.44 -10.71 -20.64
N PRO A 67 -2.63 -10.47 -21.25
CA PRO A 67 -3.07 -9.12 -21.59
C PRO A 67 -3.12 -8.17 -20.41
N PHE A 68 -3.45 -8.65 -19.21
CA PHE A 68 -3.46 -7.86 -17.97
C PHE A 68 -2.05 -7.40 -17.60
N GLY A 69 -1.07 -8.31 -17.66
CA GLY A 69 0.33 -7.97 -17.41
C GLY A 69 0.85 -6.93 -18.41
N GLY A 70 0.47 -7.06 -19.68
CA GLY A 70 0.80 -6.09 -20.73
C GLY A 70 0.27 -4.69 -20.41
N GLN A 71 -1.00 -4.59 -19.99
CA GLN A 71 -1.63 -3.32 -19.60
C GLN A 71 -0.93 -2.66 -18.41
N LEU A 72 -0.60 -3.44 -17.38
CA LEU A 72 0.09 -2.91 -16.18
C LEU A 72 1.51 -2.45 -16.51
N ARG A 73 2.24 -3.17 -17.38
CA ARG A 73 3.56 -2.72 -17.85
C ARG A 73 3.51 -1.40 -18.61
N LEU A 74 2.50 -1.22 -19.45
CA LEU A 74 2.29 0.05 -20.17
C LEU A 74 1.98 1.20 -19.20
N LEU A 75 1.15 0.96 -18.19
CA LEU A 75 0.87 1.95 -17.14
C LEU A 75 2.14 2.36 -16.39
N LEU A 76 2.92 1.38 -15.93
CA LEU A 76 4.19 1.64 -15.23
C LEU A 76 5.18 2.44 -16.09
N ALA A 77 5.31 2.08 -17.37
CA ALA A 77 6.17 2.79 -18.30
C ALA A 77 5.70 4.23 -18.54
N GLY A 78 4.38 4.44 -18.71
CA GLY A 78 3.79 5.78 -18.89
C GLY A 78 3.99 6.69 -17.68
N LEU A 79 4.05 6.11 -16.47
CA LEU A 79 4.34 6.84 -15.23
C LEU A 79 5.85 6.99 -14.95
N GLY A 80 6.71 6.34 -15.72
CA GLY A 80 8.15 6.33 -15.48
C GLY A 80 8.53 5.58 -14.20
N ILE A 81 7.79 4.53 -13.85
CA ILE A 81 8.11 3.62 -12.75
C ILE A 81 9.03 2.52 -13.29
N GLY A 82 10.20 2.33 -12.65
CA GLY A 82 11.16 1.30 -13.02
C GLY A 82 10.58 -0.10 -12.82
N GLN A 83 10.63 -0.95 -13.87
CA GLN A 83 10.05 -2.29 -13.89
C GLN A 83 11.05 -3.39 -14.28
N GLN A 84 12.36 -3.11 -14.16
CA GLN A 84 13.43 -4.05 -14.53
C GLN A 84 13.38 -5.33 -13.68
N ASP A 85 12.92 -5.20 -12.43
CA ASP A 85 12.81 -6.29 -11.47
C ASP A 85 11.36 -6.84 -11.35
N LEU A 86 10.53 -6.57 -12.37
CA LEU A 86 9.18 -7.13 -12.50
C LEU A 86 9.25 -8.39 -13.35
N ALA A 87 9.33 -9.56 -12.72
CA ALA A 87 9.51 -10.84 -13.38
C ALA A 87 8.20 -11.37 -14.00
N ALA A 88 8.31 -12.05 -15.14
CA ALA A 88 7.20 -12.79 -15.74
C ALA A 88 6.90 -14.09 -14.98
N ASP A 89 5.63 -14.52 -14.97
CA ASP A 89 5.19 -15.75 -14.32
C ASP A 89 4.07 -16.44 -15.11
N PRO A 90 4.18 -17.75 -15.38
CA PRO A 90 3.14 -18.51 -16.09
C PRO A 90 1.82 -18.62 -15.31
N ALA A 91 1.80 -18.38 -14.01
CA ALA A 91 0.58 -18.37 -13.21
C ALA A 91 -0.40 -17.27 -13.64
N GLY A 92 0.09 -16.28 -14.41
CA GLY A 92 -0.70 -15.14 -14.87
C GLY A 92 -0.76 -13.99 -13.86
N THR A 93 -1.22 -12.83 -14.32
CA THR A 93 -1.37 -11.62 -13.50
C THR A 93 -2.43 -11.82 -12.41
N GLY A 94 -2.16 -11.30 -11.21
CA GLY A 94 -3.12 -11.29 -10.12
C GLY A 94 -4.42 -10.58 -10.49
N VAL A 95 -5.54 -11.06 -9.99
CA VAL A 95 -6.86 -10.46 -10.23
C VAL A 95 -7.65 -10.29 -8.94
N ALA A 96 -8.41 -9.22 -8.83
CA ALA A 96 -9.47 -9.09 -7.83
C ALA A 96 -10.82 -9.06 -8.55
N LEU A 97 -11.75 -9.90 -8.10
CA LEU A 97 -13.14 -9.89 -8.52
C LEU A 97 -13.91 -9.05 -7.52
N ILE A 98 -14.48 -7.95 -7.98
CA ILE A 98 -15.14 -6.96 -7.11
C ILE A 98 -16.59 -6.82 -7.56
N GLU A 99 -17.52 -7.25 -6.73
CA GLU A 99 -18.95 -7.03 -6.91
C GLU A 99 -19.37 -5.82 -6.06
N VAL A 100 -20.03 -4.84 -6.67
CA VAL A 100 -20.49 -3.61 -6.00
C VAL A 100 -21.98 -3.45 -6.19
N GLU A 101 -22.72 -3.40 -5.08
CA GLU A 101 -24.15 -3.14 -5.07
C GLU A 101 -24.42 -1.62 -5.17
N THR A 102 -25.60 -1.25 -5.67
CA THR A 102 -26.02 0.17 -5.75
C THR A 102 -26.08 0.87 -4.39
N SER A 103 -26.22 0.12 -3.29
CA SER A 103 -26.10 0.63 -1.90
C SER A 103 -24.67 1.03 -1.51
N GLY A 104 -23.66 0.60 -2.29
CA GLY A 104 -22.23 0.75 -1.98
C GLY A 104 -21.62 -0.45 -1.24
N GLU A 105 -22.42 -1.44 -0.83
CA GLU A 105 -21.89 -2.70 -0.29
C GLU A 105 -21.07 -3.42 -1.38
N ASN A 106 -19.93 -4.02 -0.99
CA ASN A 106 -19.09 -4.75 -1.92
C ASN A 106 -18.64 -6.10 -1.37
N ARG A 107 -18.24 -6.99 -2.30
CA ARG A 107 -17.55 -8.25 -2.01
C ARG A 107 -16.34 -8.36 -2.90
N ILE A 108 -15.23 -8.79 -2.33
CA ILE A 108 -13.95 -8.87 -3.03
C ILE A 108 -13.37 -10.28 -2.86
N VAL A 109 -13.02 -10.89 -3.99
CA VAL A 109 -12.26 -12.15 -4.02
C VAL A 109 -10.95 -11.88 -4.74
N VAL A 110 -9.83 -12.04 -4.04
CA VAL A 110 -8.50 -11.85 -4.62
C VAL A 110 -7.91 -13.21 -5.01
N VAL A 111 -7.44 -13.33 -6.25
CA VAL A 111 -6.67 -14.48 -6.74
C VAL A 111 -5.24 -14.00 -6.99
N PRO A 112 -4.28 -14.32 -6.12
CA PRO A 112 -2.93 -13.76 -6.16
C PRO A 112 -2.14 -14.13 -7.42
N ARG A 113 -2.31 -15.36 -7.96
CA ARG A 113 -1.60 -15.85 -9.14
C ARG A 113 -0.09 -15.56 -9.06
N ALA A 114 0.48 -14.78 -9.98
CA ALA A 114 1.89 -14.41 -9.99
C ALA A 114 2.37 -13.73 -8.69
N ASN A 115 1.55 -12.91 -8.03
CA ASN A 115 1.91 -12.32 -6.75
C ASN A 115 2.21 -13.38 -5.68
N GLY A 116 1.44 -14.48 -5.67
CA GLY A 116 1.59 -15.57 -4.71
C GLY A 116 2.85 -16.43 -4.93
N THR A 117 3.54 -16.27 -6.05
CA THR A 117 4.76 -17.02 -6.37
C THR A 117 6.05 -16.24 -6.14
N LEU A 118 5.96 -14.96 -5.70
CA LEU A 118 7.14 -14.18 -5.39
C LEU A 118 7.89 -14.80 -4.21
N GLY A 119 9.12 -15.26 -4.45
CA GLY A 119 9.95 -15.90 -3.45
C GLY A 119 11.17 -15.09 -3.03
N PRO A 120 11.85 -15.51 -1.94
CA PRO A 120 13.06 -14.85 -1.45
C PRO A 120 14.20 -14.77 -2.48
N GLU A 121 14.28 -15.75 -3.39
CA GLU A 121 15.34 -15.81 -4.42
C GLU A 121 15.17 -14.71 -5.46
N GLN A 122 13.94 -14.49 -5.96
CA GLN A 122 13.65 -13.40 -6.89
C GLN A 122 13.90 -12.04 -6.24
N VAL A 123 13.52 -11.88 -4.97
CA VAL A 123 13.82 -10.67 -4.20
C VAL A 123 15.33 -10.47 -4.02
N ALA A 124 16.09 -11.56 -3.78
CA ALA A 124 17.55 -11.48 -3.68
C ALA A 124 18.19 -11.05 -5.01
N ALA A 125 17.68 -11.52 -6.15
CA ALA A 125 18.12 -11.10 -7.47
C ALA A 125 17.90 -9.59 -7.71
N ALA A 126 16.79 -9.03 -7.21
CA ALA A 126 16.48 -7.60 -7.22
C ALA A 126 17.24 -6.78 -6.15
N GLY A 127 18.15 -7.41 -5.42
CA GLY A 127 18.84 -6.83 -4.27
C GLY A 127 19.60 -5.52 -4.59
N ALA A 128 20.09 -5.36 -5.82
CA ALA A 128 20.75 -4.11 -6.25
C ALA A 128 19.77 -2.93 -6.25
N ALA A 129 18.55 -3.12 -6.77
CA ALA A 129 17.50 -2.10 -6.78
C ALA A 129 17.07 -1.73 -5.36
N ILE A 130 16.88 -2.75 -4.47
CA ILE A 130 16.49 -2.53 -3.08
C ILE A 130 17.55 -1.71 -2.33
N ARG A 131 18.83 -2.04 -2.49
CA ARG A 131 19.93 -1.27 -1.87
C ARG A 131 20.06 0.16 -2.40
N ALA A 132 19.67 0.39 -3.64
CA ALA A 132 19.71 1.71 -4.27
C ALA A 132 18.53 2.62 -3.86
N GLY A 133 17.48 2.08 -3.25
CA GLY A 133 16.37 2.86 -2.71
C GLY A 133 16.71 3.56 -1.39
N ASP A 134 16.10 4.68 -1.10
CA ASP A 134 16.16 5.34 0.22
C ASP A 134 15.12 4.72 1.17
N VAL A 135 13.95 4.36 0.61
CA VAL A 135 12.84 3.72 1.31
C VAL A 135 12.41 2.47 0.56
N LEU A 136 12.29 1.37 1.30
CA LEU A 136 11.60 0.14 0.89
C LEU A 136 10.17 0.18 1.41
N LEU A 137 9.18 -0.02 0.53
CA LEU A 137 7.76 -0.05 0.86
C LEU A 137 7.18 -1.45 0.60
N LEU A 138 6.55 -2.04 1.62
CA LEU A 138 6.03 -3.41 1.65
C LEU A 138 4.56 -3.44 2.05
N GLN A 139 3.81 -4.46 1.55
CA GLN A 139 2.41 -4.70 1.89
C GLN A 139 2.17 -6.18 2.24
N GLY A 140 0.91 -6.54 2.54
CA GLY A 140 0.52 -7.89 2.93
C GLY A 140 0.02 -8.80 1.79
N GLU A 141 0.19 -8.42 0.52
CA GLU A 141 -0.38 -9.16 -0.63
C GLU A 141 0.62 -10.05 -1.40
N VAL A 142 1.84 -10.17 -0.89
CA VAL A 142 2.84 -11.11 -1.40
C VAL A 142 3.32 -12.00 -0.26
N PRO A 143 3.92 -13.19 -0.56
CA PRO A 143 4.39 -14.09 0.49
C PRO A 143 5.34 -13.42 1.48
N LEU A 144 5.07 -13.56 2.78
CA LEU A 144 5.89 -12.95 3.84
C LEU A 144 7.39 -13.28 3.76
N PRO A 145 7.82 -14.50 3.38
CA PRO A 145 9.24 -14.79 3.20
C PRO A 145 9.94 -13.86 2.20
N ALA A 146 9.24 -13.45 1.13
CA ALA A 146 9.76 -12.48 0.16
C ALA A 146 9.90 -11.09 0.78
N SER A 147 8.88 -10.62 1.53
CA SER A 147 8.90 -9.34 2.23
C SER A 147 9.98 -9.29 3.31
N VAL A 148 10.17 -10.37 4.07
CA VAL A 148 11.26 -10.50 5.04
C VAL A 148 12.62 -10.37 4.36
N ARG A 149 12.82 -11.09 3.24
CA ARG A 149 14.07 -11.01 2.49
C ARG A 149 14.36 -9.61 1.96
N ALA A 150 13.35 -8.91 1.45
CA ALA A 150 13.47 -7.52 1.01
C ALA A 150 13.88 -6.60 2.17
N ALA A 151 13.20 -6.72 3.31
CA ALA A 151 13.49 -5.94 4.51
C ALA A 151 14.91 -6.19 5.03
N GLU A 152 15.40 -7.44 5.03
CA GLU A 152 16.78 -7.77 5.43
C GLU A 152 17.81 -7.09 4.53
N ILE A 153 17.59 -7.14 3.19
CA ILE A 153 18.48 -6.48 2.22
C ILE A 153 18.51 -4.96 2.45
N ALA A 154 17.33 -4.35 2.63
CA ALA A 154 17.21 -2.91 2.86
C ALA A 154 17.88 -2.50 4.19
N ARG A 155 17.60 -3.22 5.29
CA ARG A 155 18.18 -2.93 6.61
C ARG A 155 19.71 -3.10 6.62
N ALA A 156 20.22 -4.14 5.99
CA ALA A 156 21.66 -4.34 5.84
C ALA A 156 22.37 -3.20 5.07
N ALA A 157 21.64 -2.52 4.19
CA ALA A 157 22.10 -1.34 3.45
C ALA A 157 21.81 -0.01 4.17
N GLY A 158 21.29 -0.02 5.40
CA GLY A 158 20.94 1.19 6.15
C GLY A 158 19.71 1.92 5.61
N ARG A 159 18.81 1.22 4.88
CA ARG A 159 17.63 1.81 4.27
C ARG A 159 16.42 1.77 5.19
N THR A 160 15.52 2.72 5.02
CA THR A 160 14.25 2.78 5.75
C THR A 160 13.28 1.73 5.20
N VAL A 161 12.69 0.92 6.09
CA VAL A 161 11.67 -0.07 5.74
C VAL A 161 10.33 0.40 6.25
N VAL A 162 9.38 0.61 5.34
CA VAL A 162 7.98 0.95 5.63
C VAL A 162 7.14 -0.28 5.30
N PHE A 163 6.43 -0.79 6.29
CA PHE A 163 5.53 -1.93 6.12
C PHE A 163 4.08 -1.52 6.40
N ASN A 164 3.23 -1.66 5.39
CA ASN A 164 1.78 -1.56 5.51
C ASN A 164 1.20 -2.98 5.57
N PRO A 165 0.76 -3.49 6.74
CA PRO A 165 0.30 -4.87 6.93
C PRO A 165 -1.11 -5.09 6.37
N ALA A 166 -1.37 -4.67 5.16
CA ALA A 166 -2.65 -4.69 4.46
C ALA A 166 -2.65 -5.71 3.30
N PRO A 167 -3.54 -6.75 3.35
CA PRO A 167 -4.31 -7.18 4.51
C PRO A 167 -3.41 -7.68 5.64
N ALA A 168 -3.92 -7.69 6.88
CA ALA A 168 -3.16 -8.17 8.03
C ALA A 168 -2.71 -9.62 7.81
N PRO A 169 -1.39 -9.89 7.79
CA PRO A 169 -0.90 -11.24 7.61
C PRO A 169 -1.20 -12.11 8.85
N PRO A 170 -1.31 -13.45 8.67
CA PRO A 170 -1.48 -14.36 9.79
C PRO A 170 -0.27 -14.31 10.74
N PRO A 171 -0.48 -14.54 12.04
CA PRO A 171 0.60 -14.58 13.02
C PRO A 171 1.58 -15.71 12.71
N GLY A 172 2.86 -15.46 13.02
CA GLY A 172 3.92 -16.45 12.82
C GLY A 172 5.31 -15.81 12.71
N PRO A 173 6.35 -16.63 12.62
CA PRO A 173 7.74 -16.17 12.74
C PRO A 173 8.16 -15.20 11.62
N HIS A 174 7.61 -15.32 10.42
CA HIS A 174 7.90 -14.36 9.34
C HIS A 174 7.28 -12.99 9.61
N LEU A 175 6.06 -12.94 10.17
CA LEU A 175 5.45 -11.67 10.57
C LEU A 175 6.25 -11.02 11.69
N ASP A 176 6.59 -11.76 12.74
CA ASP A 176 7.36 -11.22 13.86
C ASP A 176 8.72 -10.68 13.40
N ARG A 177 9.39 -11.43 12.50
CA ARG A 177 10.64 -10.98 11.89
C ARG A 177 10.46 -9.69 11.09
N LEU A 178 9.41 -9.59 10.27
CA LEU A 178 9.13 -8.43 9.43
C LEU A 178 8.78 -7.20 10.30
N LEU A 179 7.98 -7.37 11.35
CA LEU A 179 7.70 -6.32 12.33
C LEU A 179 8.98 -5.77 12.96
N GLY A 180 9.90 -6.65 13.41
CA GLY A 180 11.19 -6.25 13.99
C GLY A 180 12.13 -5.54 12.99
N LEU A 181 12.02 -5.82 11.69
CA LEU A 181 12.80 -5.17 10.63
C LEU A 181 12.19 -3.84 10.16
N SER A 182 10.91 -3.58 10.47
CA SER A 182 10.20 -2.39 10.01
C SER A 182 10.68 -1.13 10.73
N SER A 183 11.15 -0.13 9.97
CA SER A 183 11.45 1.21 10.47
C SER A 183 10.18 2.00 10.74
N TRP A 184 9.10 1.67 10.04
CA TRP A 184 7.75 2.23 10.19
C TRP A 184 6.73 1.15 9.90
N LEU A 185 5.69 1.07 10.73
CA LEU A 185 4.53 0.20 10.52
C LEU A 185 3.29 1.07 10.29
N LEU A 186 2.57 0.80 9.19
CA LEU A 186 1.41 1.59 8.75
C LEU A 186 0.12 0.75 8.69
N PRO A 187 -0.46 0.33 9.81
CA PRO A 187 -1.74 -0.37 9.83
C PRO A 187 -2.92 0.59 9.75
N ASN A 188 -4.10 0.08 9.38
CA ASN A 188 -5.37 0.70 9.69
C ASN A 188 -5.98 0.12 10.99
N GLU A 189 -7.17 0.57 11.38
CA GLU A 189 -7.84 0.11 12.62
C GLU A 189 -8.14 -1.39 12.61
N SER A 190 -8.61 -1.93 11.48
CA SER A 190 -8.91 -3.35 11.38
C SER A 190 -7.64 -4.20 11.42
N GLU A 191 -6.57 -3.74 10.83
CA GLU A 191 -5.26 -4.39 10.87
C GLU A 191 -4.63 -4.32 12.26
N LEU A 192 -4.75 -3.18 12.96
CA LEU A 192 -4.38 -3.08 14.37
C LEU A 192 -5.11 -4.12 15.22
N ALA A 193 -6.43 -4.20 15.08
CA ALA A 193 -7.24 -5.16 15.83
C ALA A 193 -6.84 -6.61 15.50
N ALA A 194 -6.61 -6.93 14.22
CA ALA A 194 -6.19 -8.26 13.78
C ALA A 194 -4.80 -8.65 14.32
N LEU A 195 -3.86 -7.71 14.38
CA LEU A 195 -2.48 -7.95 14.82
C LEU A 195 -2.33 -8.02 16.35
N THR A 196 -3.25 -7.40 17.11
CA THR A 196 -3.12 -7.26 18.57
C THR A 196 -4.27 -7.89 19.38
N GLY A 197 -5.43 -8.13 18.75
CA GLY A 197 -6.65 -8.53 19.42
C GLY A 197 -7.34 -7.41 20.22
N ARG A 198 -6.88 -6.15 20.10
CA ARG A 198 -7.40 -4.99 20.82
C ARG A 198 -8.31 -4.16 19.95
N ALA A 199 -9.44 -3.72 20.51
CA ALA A 199 -10.42 -2.86 19.81
C ALA A 199 -10.04 -1.38 19.83
N ASP A 200 -9.39 -0.89 20.91
CA ASP A 200 -8.96 0.50 21.00
C ASP A 200 -7.69 0.75 20.19
N PRO A 201 -7.73 1.64 19.17
CA PRO A 201 -6.60 1.86 18.29
C PRO A 201 -5.34 2.41 18.99
N GLY A 202 -5.50 3.22 20.01
CA GLY A 202 -4.38 3.79 20.77
C GLY A 202 -3.65 2.71 21.58
N ALA A 203 -4.39 1.87 22.30
CA ALA A 203 -3.86 0.74 23.03
C ALA A 203 -3.23 -0.30 22.10
N ALA A 204 -3.88 -0.57 20.94
CA ALA A 204 -3.37 -1.50 19.93
C ALA A 204 -2.05 -1.01 19.31
N ALA A 205 -1.97 0.26 18.94
CA ALA A 205 -0.76 0.86 18.37
C ALA A 205 0.38 0.88 19.40
N THR A 206 0.09 1.15 20.67
CA THR A 206 1.08 1.13 21.76
C THR A 206 1.62 -0.28 22.00
N ASP A 207 0.74 -1.28 22.03
CA ASP A 207 1.13 -2.70 22.15
C ASP A 207 2.03 -3.14 20.98
N LEU A 208 1.61 -2.81 19.76
CA LEU A 208 2.31 -3.16 18.54
C LEU A 208 3.67 -2.45 18.45
N ARG A 209 3.78 -1.20 18.96
CA ARG A 209 5.04 -0.47 19.00
C ARG A 209 6.13 -1.21 19.80
N GLY A 210 5.77 -1.97 20.83
CA GLY A 210 6.71 -2.82 21.57
C GLY A 210 7.25 -4.00 20.76
N ARG A 211 6.60 -4.38 19.66
CA ARG A 211 6.98 -5.52 18.79
C ARG A 211 7.67 -5.08 17.50
N THR A 212 7.68 -3.79 17.19
CA THR A 212 8.22 -3.23 15.93
C THR A 212 9.61 -2.64 16.13
N GLY A 213 10.40 -2.60 15.05
CA GLY A 213 11.70 -1.94 15.02
C GLY A 213 11.64 -0.41 14.98
N GLY A 214 10.41 0.16 14.81
CA GLY A 214 10.20 1.60 14.68
C GLY A 214 8.78 2.04 15.03
N PRO A 215 8.44 3.32 14.79
CA PRO A 215 7.12 3.89 15.03
C PRO A 215 5.97 3.14 14.40
N VAL A 216 4.79 3.20 15.03
CA VAL A 216 3.50 2.75 14.49
C VAL A 216 2.67 3.98 14.12
N LEU A 217 2.32 4.09 12.85
CA LEU A 217 1.52 5.17 12.29
C LEU A 217 0.21 4.57 11.74
N ALA A 218 -0.85 4.62 12.53
CA ALA A 218 -2.12 4.00 12.18
C ALA A 218 -3.05 4.99 11.47
N THR A 219 -3.72 4.54 10.39
CA THR A 219 -4.79 5.30 9.74
C THR A 219 -6.13 5.02 10.42
N LEU A 220 -6.91 6.08 10.67
CA LEU A 220 -8.20 6.06 11.40
C LEU A 220 -9.38 6.57 10.54
N GLY A 221 -9.31 6.38 9.22
CA GLY A 221 -10.33 6.87 8.30
C GLY A 221 -10.53 8.39 8.39
N GLU A 222 -11.76 8.83 8.56
CA GLU A 222 -12.12 10.26 8.70
C GLU A 222 -11.50 10.95 9.90
N ARG A 223 -11.07 10.21 10.92
CA ARG A 223 -10.36 10.75 12.09
C ARG A 223 -8.88 11.07 11.81
N GLY A 224 -8.35 10.69 10.64
CA GLY A 224 -6.98 10.97 10.23
C GLY A 224 -6.00 9.87 10.56
N ALA A 225 -4.93 10.16 11.32
CA ALA A 225 -3.90 9.18 11.68
C ALA A 225 -3.44 9.34 13.13
N LEU A 226 -2.92 8.26 13.70
CA LEU A 226 -2.40 8.17 15.07
C LEU A 226 -0.97 7.64 15.02
N LEU A 227 -0.03 8.38 15.61
CA LEU A 227 1.39 8.02 15.68
C LEU A 227 1.79 7.66 17.10
N VAL A 228 2.35 6.46 17.30
CA VAL A 228 3.12 6.08 18.49
C VAL A 228 4.60 6.05 18.09
N ALA A 229 5.33 7.12 18.41
CA ALA A 229 6.71 7.30 17.98
C ALA A 229 7.67 6.42 18.79
N GLU A 230 7.52 6.41 20.11
CA GLU A 230 8.38 5.67 21.04
C GLU A 230 7.58 4.71 21.92
N ALA A 231 8.20 3.64 22.37
CA ALA A 231 7.57 2.72 23.31
C ALA A 231 7.23 3.48 24.62
N GLY A 232 5.97 3.40 25.05
CA GLY A 232 5.48 4.08 26.24
C GLY A 232 5.14 5.57 26.02
N SER A 233 5.32 6.15 24.85
CA SER A 233 4.86 7.51 24.57
C SER A 233 3.34 7.55 24.35
N ALA A 234 2.75 8.71 24.69
CA ALA A 234 1.35 8.96 24.36
C ALA A 234 1.17 9.06 22.83
N PRO A 235 0.07 8.50 22.29
CA PRO A 235 -0.25 8.62 20.88
C PRO A 235 -0.44 10.08 20.46
N LEU A 236 0.13 10.46 19.31
CA LEU A 236 -0.08 11.76 18.66
C LEU A 236 -1.12 11.61 17.57
N VAL A 237 -2.14 12.48 17.57
CA VAL A 237 -3.21 12.45 16.56
C VAL A 237 -2.97 13.53 15.50
N PHE A 238 -3.07 13.12 14.23
CA PHE A 238 -3.04 13.97 13.06
C PHE A 238 -4.44 13.96 12.43
N PRO A 239 -5.23 15.03 12.59
CA PRO A 239 -6.61 15.06 12.10
C PRO A 239 -6.66 15.02 10.57
N SER A 240 -7.68 14.39 10.01
CA SER A 240 -7.93 14.37 8.57
C SER A 240 -8.29 15.76 8.02
N HIS A 241 -8.33 15.87 6.71
CA HIS A 241 -8.84 17.04 6.00
C HIS A 241 -10.29 16.82 5.60
N ALA A 242 -11.15 17.80 5.80
CA ALA A 242 -12.51 17.77 5.33
C ALA A 242 -12.53 17.87 3.79
N VAL A 243 -13.04 16.83 3.14
CA VAL A 243 -13.16 16.72 1.67
C VAL A 243 -14.52 16.16 1.29
N ALA A 244 -14.96 16.44 0.05
CA ALA A 244 -16.15 15.77 -0.51
C ALA A 244 -15.75 14.34 -0.92
N VAL A 245 -16.22 13.35 -0.17
CA VAL A 245 -15.91 11.94 -0.41
C VAL A 245 -16.71 11.41 -1.60
N VAL A 246 -16.02 10.83 -2.57
CA VAL A 246 -16.56 10.15 -3.75
C VAL A 246 -16.33 8.65 -3.63
N ASP A 247 -15.09 8.23 -3.29
CA ASP A 247 -14.69 6.84 -3.16
C ASP A 247 -13.54 6.74 -2.14
N THR A 248 -13.56 5.74 -1.28
CA THR A 248 -12.49 5.54 -0.27
C THR A 248 -11.45 4.49 -0.67
N VAL A 249 -11.67 3.82 -1.82
CA VAL A 249 -10.74 2.82 -2.34
C VAL A 249 -9.38 3.45 -2.64
N GLY A 250 -8.30 2.79 -2.20
CA GLY A 250 -6.94 3.28 -2.40
C GLY A 250 -6.48 4.41 -1.49
N ALA A 251 -7.32 4.96 -0.59
CA ALA A 251 -6.92 6.03 0.33
C ALA A 251 -5.73 5.64 1.22
N GLY A 252 -5.72 4.41 1.74
CA GLY A 252 -4.60 3.86 2.49
C GLY A 252 -3.34 3.68 1.66
N ASP A 253 -3.47 3.33 0.38
CA ASP A 253 -2.35 3.21 -0.54
C ASP A 253 -1.79 4.60 -0.91
N ALA A 254 -2.65 5.59 -1.11
CA ALA A 254 -2.27 7.00 -1.30
C ALA A 254 -1.47 7.50 -0.09
N PHE A 255 -1.97 7.23 1.12
CA PHE A 255 -1.29 7.56 2.37
C PHE A 255 0.11 6.91 2.44
N ALA A 256 0.20 5.58 2.25
CA ALA A 256 1.45 4.83 2.39
C ALA A 256 2.49 5.26 1.33
N GLY A 257 2.08 5.41 0.06
CA GLY A 257 2.97 5.85 -1.02
C GLY A 257 3.47 7.28 -0.83
N ALA A 258 2.59 8.21 -0.44
CA ALA A 258 2.95 9.60 -0.16
C ALA A 258 3.86 9.72 1.07
N PHE A 259 3.61 8.94 2.13
CA PHE A 259 4.48 8.85 3.30
C PHE A 259 5.89 8.39 2.93
N ALA A 260 5.99 7.28 2.19
CA ALA A 260 7.27 6.76 1.72
C ALA A 260 8.04 7.76 0.84
N ALA A 261 7.34 8.46 -0.06
CA ALA A 261 7.92 9.51 -0.90
C ALA A 261 8.45 10.69 -0.08
N SER A 262 7.71 11.12 0.94
CA SER A 262 8.10 12.21 1.84
C SER A 262 9.33 11.84 2.68
N LEU A 263 9.38 10.61 3.22
CA LEU A 263 10.56 10.09 3.91
C LEU A 263 11.78 10.00 2.99
N ALA A 264 11.61 9.51 1.74
CA ALA A 264 12.68 9.45 0.76
C ALA A 264 13.19 10.86 0.40
N ALA A 265 12.34 11.87 0.52
CA ALA A 265 12.68 13.28 0.36
C ALA A 265 13.49 13.86 1.54
N GLY A 266 13.60 13.14 2.66
CA GLY A 266 14.27 13.59 3.87
C GLY A 266 13.39 14.50 4.74
N ALA A 267 12.08 14.48 4.57
CA ALA A 267 11.15 15.24 5.40
C ALA A 267 11.18 14.75 6.87
N ALA A 268 10.95 15.65 7.80
CA ALA A 268 10.76 15.31 9.20
C ALA A 268 9.50 14.43 9.36
N ALA A 269 9.48 13.56 10.37
CA ALA A 269 8.40 12.59 10.59
C ALA A 269 7.00 13.25 10.60
N GLY A 270 6.84 14.36 11.35
CA GLY A 270 5.56 15.08 11.42
C GLY A 270 5.11 15.65 10.08
N GLU A 271 6.04 16.15 9.27
CA GLU A 271 5.76 16.67 7.92
C GLU A 271 5.35 15.52 6.99
N ALA A 272 6.06 14.38 7.05
CA ALA A 272 5.73 13.20 6.26
C ALA A 272 4.34 12.66 6.61
N VAL A 273 3.95 12.64 7.90
CA VAL A 273 2.61 12.23 8.33
C VAL A 273 1.56 13.20 7.84
N ALA A 274 1.76 14.51 8.01
CA ALA A 274 0.81 15.53 7.54
C ALA A 274 0.59 15.43 6.01
N PHE A 275 1.67 15.23 5.25
CA PHE A 275 1.61 15.04 3.81
C PHE A 275 0.84 13.77 3.42
N ALA A 276 1.07 12.66 4.14
CA ALA A 276 0.37 11.40 3.91
C ALA A 276 -1.13 11.50 4.22
N VAL A 277 -1.52 12.14 5.34
CA VAL A 277 -2.92 12.38 5.71
C VAL A 277 -3.64 13.19 4.62
N ALA A 278 -3.01 14.24 4.12
CA ALA A 278 -3.57 15.06 3.05
C ALA A 278 -3.71 14.27 1.73
N ALA A 279 -2.73 13.41 1.41
CA ALA A 279 -2.78 12.55 0.22
C ALA A 279 -3.92 11.52 0.31
N GLY A 280 -4.10 10.87 1.47
CA GLY A 280 -5.21 9.95 1.70
C GLY A 280 -6.57 10.63 1.58
N ALA A 281 -6.74 11.82 2.14
CA ALA A 281 -7.97 12.60 2.03
C ALA A 281 -8.26 13.00 0.56
N LEU A 282 -7.26 13.47 -0.19
CA LEU A 282 -7.43 13.83 -1.61
C LEU A 282 -7.77 12.63 -2.49
N ALA A 283 -7.22 11.45 -2.21
CA ALA A 283 -7.57 10.23 -2.95
C ALA A 283 -9.07 9.93 -2.84
N CYS A 284 -9.69 10.19 -1.69
CA CYS A 284 -11.12 10.00 -1.49
C CYS A 284 -12.02 10.92 -2.35
N THR A 285 -11.48 11.95 -3.00
CA THR A 285 -12.27 12.89 -3.82
C THR A 285 -12.51 12.42 -5.26
N ARG A 286 -11.98 11.25 -5.64
CA ARG A 286 -12.00 10.71 -7.00
C ARG A 286 -12.31 9.22 -6.98
N PRO A 287 -12.96 8.67 -8.01
CA PRO A 287 -13.22 7.23 -8.09
C PRO A 287 -11.94 6.44 -8.42
N GLY A 288 -11.88 5.20 -7.90
CA GLY A 288 -10.83 4.23 -8.17
C GLY A 288 -9.61 4.34 -7.27
N ALA A 289 -8.63 3.44 -7.45
CA ALA A 289 -7.44 3.34 -6.63
C ALA A 289 -6.22 4.04 -7.29
N ALA A 290 -5.48 3.34 -8.17
CA ALA A 290 -4.29 3.91 -8.82
C ALA A 290 -4.58 5.20 -9.61
N THR A 291 -5.79 5.32 -10.18
CA THR A 291 -6.25 6.50 -10.94
C THR A 291 -6.53 7.71 -10.06
N ALA A 292 -6.96 7.49 -8.82
CA ALA A 292 -7.33 8.53 -7.85
C ALA A 292 -6.12 9.17 -7.12
N MET A 293 -4.91 8.59 -7.23
CA MET A 293 -3.74 9.06 -6.49
C MET A 293 -3.44 10.54 -6.78
N PRO A 294 -3.34 11.41 -5.75
CA PRO A 294 -3.05 12.82 -5.95
C PRO A 294 -1.57 13.05 -6.32
N THR A 295 -1.31 14.17 -6.98
CA THR A 295 0.05 14.67 -7.20
C THR A 295 0.60 15.37 -5.97
N GLY A 296 1.93 15.42 -5.82
CA GLY A 296 2.57 16.18 -4.74
C GLY A 296 2.19 17.67 -4.74
N ALA A 297 1.90 18.24 -5.90
CA ALA A 297 1.45 19.65 -6.00
C ALA A 297 0.04 19.85 -5.42
N GLU A 298 -0.88 18.92 -5.68
CA GLU A 298 -2.24 18.94 -5.10
C GLU A 298 -2.19 18.80 -3.57
N VAL A 299 -1.38 17.84 -3.08
CA VAL A 299 -1.18 17.64 -1.63
C VAL A 299 -0.62 18.91 -0.97
N ALA A 300 0.42 19.50 -1.57
CA ALA A 300 1.01 20.73 -1.07
C ALA A 300 0.03 21.93 -1.12
N ALA A 301 -0.86 21.99 -2.10
CA ALA A 301 -1.91 23.01 -2.17
C ALA A 301 -2.92 22.86 -1.03
N LEU A 302 -3.38 21.63 -0.72
CA LEU A 302 -4.29 21.36 0.39
C LEU A 302 -3.67 21.76 1.75
N LEU A 303 -2.39 21.44 1.94
CA LEU A 303 -1.69 21.79 3.18
C LEU A 303 -1.51 23.30 3.39
N ARG A 304 -1.40 24.09 2.30
CA ARG A 304 -1.31 25.58 2.38
C ARG A 304 -2.65 26.26 2.58
N ALA A 305 -3.76 25.62 2.28
CA ALA A 305 -5.11 26.17 2.41
C ALA A 305 -5.66 26.16 3.85
N ARG A 306 -4.86 25.73 4.83
CA ARG A 306 -5.18 25.70 6.26
C ARG A 306 -4.89 27.02 6.94
#